data_4723ce6a6f8a3caaa5d6d1f868c90e57
#
_entry.id   4723ce6a6f8a3caaa5d6d1f868c90e57
#
_cell.length_a   1.000
_cell.length_b   1.000
_cell.length_c   1.000
_cell.angle_alpha   90.00
_cell.angle_beta   90.00
_cell.angle_gamma   90.00
#
_symmetry.space_group_name_H-M   'P 1'
#
loop_
_entity.id
_entity.type
_entity.pdbx_description
1 polymer ?
#
loop_
_entity_poly.entity_id
_entity_poly.type
_entity_poly.pdbx_seq_one_letter_code
_entity_poly.pdbx_strand_id
1 'polypeptide(L)'
;MRKYPIYLQDDEVSCGVYCIKMILKYYDIKEDTLNIKRKARMDHTGTTIKGLVETLKSYAIEAKAYHASLKDIEEHITLPCILHTIEDGIGHFVVLYEIKGDTYIIGDPAHGIVVYDQEELTSIYTENVVSITHIGRYFEYENKTFKQFLKEIKKLYHKDIRKLGSYTFFITLFSYVLSLIYASLIDYMKVKTPIVVLMIVSGAYFIIGLIKIGIEKTKEKKSILLTRAFDKEFVYTSIS
;
A
#
# COMPACT_ATOMS: atom_id res chain seq x y z
N MET A 1 -7.68 15.13 -23.12
CA MET A 1 -7.64 15.30 -21.66
C MET A 1 -8.67 16.34 -21.26
N ARG A 2 -9.40 16.17 -20.15
CA ARG A 2 -10.22 17.26 -19.61
C ARG A 2 -9.27 18.33 -19.07
N LYS A 3 -9.54 19.60 -19.35
CA LYS A 3 -8.73 20.73 -18.91
C LYS A 3 -8.65 20.82 -17.37
N TYR A 4 -9.74 20.42 -16.69
CA TYR A 4 -9.85 20.40 -15.22
C TYR A 4 -10.25 19.00 -14.78
N PRO A 5 -9.30 18.17 -14.30
CA PRO A 5 -9.64 16.87 -13.74
C PRO A 5 -10.54 17.02 -12.53
N ILE A 6 -11.60 16.21 -12.46
CA ILE A 6 -12.51 16.20 -11.32
C ILE A 6 -12.77 14.77 -10.88
N TYR A 7 -12.76 14.56 -9.57
CA TYR A 7 -13.12 13.33 -8.90
C TYR A 7 -13.99 13.68 -7.70
N LEU A 8 -15.17 13.08 -7.64
CA LEU A 8 -16.06 13.26 -6.49
C LEU A 8 -15.60 12.37 -5.33
N GLN A 9 -15.69 12.91 -4.11
CA GLN A 9 -15.35 12.19 -2.89
C GLN A 9 -16.36 11.08 -2.60
N ASP A 10 -15.89 10.03 -1.93
CA ASP A 10 -16.68 8.86 -1.56
C ASP A 10 -17.23 8.92 -0.12
N ASP A 11 -16.76 9.88 0.67
CA ASP A 11 -17.19 10.15 2.05
C ASP A 11 -16.99 11.63 2.41
N GLU A 12 -17.54 12.08 3.53
CA GLU A 12 -17.57 13.50 3.95
C GLU A 12 -16.20 14.05 4.35
N VAL A 13 -15.21 13.21 4.64
CA VAL A 13 -13.91 13.62 5.18
C VAL A 13 -12.75 13.45 4.21
N SER A 14 -12.98 12.93 3.01
CA SER A 14 -11.92 12.63 2.04
C SER A 14 -11.62 13.76 1.05
N CYS A 15 -12.19 14.96 1.20
CA CYS A 15 -11.99 16.10 0.31
C CYS A 15 -10.51 16.36 -0.02
N GLY A 16 -9.62 16.38 0.97
CA GLY A 16 -8.18 16.61 0.77
C GLY A 16 -7.51 15.52 -0.06
N VAL A 17 -7.89 14.25 0.12
CA VAL A 17 -7.38 13.12 -0.68
C VAL A 17 -7.77 13.27 -2.15
N TYR A 18 -9.01 13.67 -2.42
CA TYR A 18 -9.50 13.89 -3.78
C TYR A 18 -8.90 15.13 -4.42
N CYS A 19 -8.60 16.19 -3.65
CA CYS A 19 -7.80 17.30 -4.12
C CYS A 19 -6.40 16.87 -4.57
N ILE A 20 -5.69 16.05 -3.77
CA ILE A 20 -4.42 15.46 -4.18
C ILE A 20 -4.58 14.66 -5.47
N LYS A 21 -5.58 13.79 -5.55
CA LYS A 21 -5.85 12.98 -6.75
C LYS A 21 -6.10 13.83 -8.00
N MET A 22 -6.81 14.95 -7.86
CA MET A 22 -7.04 15.91 -8.93
C MET A 22 -5.74 16.58 -9.36
N ILE A 23 -4.90 17.01 -8.43
CA ILE A 23 -3.57 17.59 -8.71
C ILE A 23 -2.67 16.55 -9.42
N LEU A 24 -2.58 15.33 -8.90
CA LEU A 24 -1.82 14.25 -9.53
C LEU A 24 -2.28 14.01 -10.96
N LYS A 25 -3.59 13.97 -11.20
CA LYS A 25 -4.16 13.80 -12.54
C LYS A 25 -3.92 14.98 -13.45
N TYR A 26 -3.89 16.19 -12.93
CA TYR A 26 -3.56 17.39 -13.70
C TYR A 26 -2.14 17.31 -14.28
N TYR A 27 -1.20 16.74 -13.52
CA TYR A 27 0.18 16.48 -13.92
C TYR A 27 0.43 15.09 -14.52
N ASP A 28 -0.64 14.40 -14.90
CA ASP A 28 -0.60 13.07 -15.56
C ASP A 28 0.00 11.93 -14.71
N ILE A 29 0.06 12.13 -13.40
CA ILE A 29 0.46 11.11 -12.44
C ILE A 29 -0.78 10.26 -12.10
N LYS A 30 -0.66 8.93 -12.31
CA LYS A 30 -1.73 7.98 -11.97
C LYS A 30 -1.43 7.35 -10.61
N GLU A 31 -2.38 7.46 -9.70
CA GLU A 31 -2.28 6.83 -8.40
C GLU A 31 -3.64 6.34 -7.90
N ASP A 32 -3.61 5.26 -7.12
CA ASP A 32 -4.82 4.71 -6.50
C ASP A 32 -5.24 5.53 -5.27
N THR A 33 -6.56 5.70 -5.10
CA THR A 33 -7.12 6.50 -4.00
C THR A 33 -6.73 5.96 -2.62
N LEU A 34 -6.66 4.62 -2.46
CA LEU A 34 -6.26 4.02 -1.19
C LEU A 34 -4.80 4.33 -0.83
N ASN A 35 -3.91 4.38 -1.81
CA ASN A 35 -2.52 4.78 -1.59
C ASN A 35 -2.42 6.25 -1.19
N ILE A 36 -3.22 7.12 -1.82
CA ILE A 36 -3.27 8.54 -1.44
C ILE A 36 -3.81 8.69 -0.01
N LYS A 37 -4.93 8.02 0.35
CA LYS A 37 -5.50 8.03 1.70
C LYS A 37 -4.46 7.64 2.76
N ARG A 38 -3.68 6.57 2.48
CA ARG A 38 -2.62 6.09 3.38
C ARG A 38 -1.46 7.08 3.52
N LYS A 39 -0.95 7.63 2.41
CA LYS A 39 0.15 8.61 2.42
C LYS A 39 -0.26 9.92 3.08
N ALA A 40 -1.48 10.37 2.85
CA ALA A 40 -2.05 11.56 3.48
C ALA A 40 -2.33 11.39 4.98
N ARG A 41 -2.15 10.17 5.51
CA ARG A 41 -2.47 9.82 6.91
C ARG A 41 -3.89 10.24 7.27
N MET A 42 -4.82 10.06 6.32
CA MET A 42 -6.22 10.38 6.52
C MET A 42 -6.79 9.54 7.67
N ASP A 43 -7.48 10.20 8.57
CA ASP A 43 -8.23 9.57 9.66
C ASP A 43 -9.73 9.93 9.58
N HIS A 44 -10.47 9.66 10.65
CA HIS A 44 -11.92 9.94 10.74
C HIS A 44 -12.26 11.44 10.76
N THR A 45 -11.27 12.32 10.92
CA THR A 45 -11.43 13.79 10.86
C THR A 45 -10.97 14.38 9.52
N GLY A 46 -10.44 13.55 8.62
CA GLY A 46 -9.96 13.95 7.31
C GLY A 46 -8.43 14.05 7.21
N THR A 47 -7.95 14.99 6.42
CA THR A 47 -6.53 15.20 6.13
C THR A 47 -6.12 16.63 6.53
N THR A 48 -4.96 16.78 7.14
CA THR A 48 -4.41 18.10 7.50
C THR A 48 -3.68 18.74 6.31
N ILE A 49 -3.52 20.07 6.33
CA ILE A 49 -2.69 20.82 5.36
C ILE A 49 -1.26 20.23 5.29
N LYS A 50 -0.69 19.89 6.43
CA LYS A 50 0.61 19.21 6.50
C LYS A 50 0.59 17.87 5.77
N GLY A 51 -0.47 17.08 5.97
CA GLY A 51 -0.68 15.80 5.29
C GLY A 51 -0.76 15.96 3.77
N LEU A 52 -1.45 17.01 3.28
CA LEU A 52 -1.50 17.35 1.85
C LEU A 52 -0.09 17.63 1.30
N VAL A 53 0.66 18.51 1.98
CA VAL A 53 2.02 18.92 1.56
C VAL A 53 2.97 17.71 1.54
N GLU A 54 3.00 16.91 2.61
CA GLU A 54 3.86 15.71 2.70
C GLU A 54 3.49 14.68 1.62
N THR A 55 2.21 14.50 1.35
CA THR A 55 1.75 13.57 0.32
C THR A 55 2.15 14.03 -1.07
N LEU A 56 1.94 15.30 -1.43
CA LEU A 56 2.36 15.85 -2.72
C LEU A 56 3.88 15.72 -2.92
N LYS A 57 4.67 16.01 -1.88
CA LYS A 57 6.13 15.81 -1.91
C LYS A 57 6.52 14.35 -2.17
N SER A 58 5.78 13.37 -1.65
CA SER A 58 6.04 11.96 -1.92
C SER A 58 5.84 11.55 -3.38
N TYR A 59 5.19 12.41 -4.17
CA TYR A 59 5.02 12.27 -5.62
C TYR A 59 5.94 13.21 -6.42
N ALA A 60 7.05 13.66 -5.83
CA ALA A 60 7.99 14.61 -6.42
C ALA A 60 7.34 15.94 -6.84
N ILE A 61 6.23 16.31 -6.22
CA ILE A 61 5.59 17.61 -6.36
C ILE A 61 5.98 18.47 -5.16
N GLU A 62 6.83 19.49 -5.39
CA GLU A 62 7.15 20.43 -4.33
C GLU A 62 5.94 21.29 -4.02
N ALA A 63 5.41 21.15 -2.82
CA ALA A 63 4.29 21.90 -2.31
C ALA A 63 4.65 22.60 -1.00
N LYS A 64 4.07 23.78 -0.80
CA LYS A 64 4.22 24.57 0.44
C LYS A 64 2.89 25.18 0.81
N ALA A 65 2.60 25.19 2.11
CA ALA A 65 1.44 25.88 2.64
C ALA A 65 1.78 27.34 2.94
N TYR A 66 0.86 28.22 2.61
CA TYR A 66 0.93 29.64 2.88
C TYR A 66 -0.37 30.14 3.48
N HIS A 67 -0.28 31.25 4.20
CA HIS A 67 -1.43 32.09 4.54
C HIS A 67 -1.41 33.27 3.59
N ALA A 68 -2.39 33.37 2.70
CA ALA A 68 -2.40 34.29 1.57
C ALA A 68 -3.82 34.71 1.23
N SER A 69 -4.04 36.00 0.98
CA SER A 69 -5.31 36.54 0.45
C SER A 69 -5.55 36.06 -1.00
N LEU A 70 -6.78 36.21 -1.53
CA LEU A 70 -7.05 35.91 -2.93
C LEU A 70 -6.18 36.77 -3.88
N LYS A 71 -5.92 38.03 -3.52
CA LYS A 71 -5.04 38.88 -4.28
C LYS A 71 -3.60 38.38 -4.32
N ASP A 72 -3.08 37.89 -3.20
CA ASP A 72 -1.73 37.27 -3.15
C ASP A 72 -1.67 36.01 -4.01
N ILE A 73 -2.77 35.26 -4.08
CA ILE A 73 -2.86 34.07 -4.95
C ILE A 73 -2.79 34.49 -6.42
N GLU A 74 -3.53 35.51 -6.83
CA GLU A 74 -3.53 36.02 -8.21
C GLU A 74 -2.15 36.47 -8.65
N GLU A 75 -1.43 37.18 -7.77
CA GLU A 75 -0.14 37.82 -8.11
C GLU A 75 1.05 36.86 -7.99
N HIS A 76 1.00 35.86 -7.07
CA HIS A 76 2.22 35.16 -6.64
C HIS A 76 2.12 33.65 -6.64
N ILE A 77 0.92 33.05 -6.73
CA ILE A 77 0.76 31.60 -6.63
C ILE A 77 0.51 30.96 -7.99
N THR A 78 1.30 29.96 -8.30
CA THR A 78 1.12 29.16 -9.51
C THR A 78 -0.10 28.25 -9.38
N LEU A 79 -0.96 28.25 -10.40
CA LEU A 79 -2.12 27.36 -10.49
C LEU A 79 -1.76 26.05 -11.21
N PRO A 80 -2.40 24.92 -10.86
CA PRO A 80 -3.43 24.79 -9.82
C PRO A 80 -2.84 24.82 -8.41
N CYS A 81 -3.66 25.24 -7.43
CA CYS A 81 -3.35 25.19 -6.02
C CYS A 81 -4.54 24.60 -5.23
N ILE A 82 -4.32 24.19 -3.97
CA ILE A 82 -5.40 23.70 -3.10
C ILE A 82 -5.74 24.81 -2.11
N LEU A 83 -7.01 25.16 -2.03
CA LEU A 83 -7.56 26.12 -1.07
C LEU A 83 -8.22 25.37 0.08
N HIS A 84 -8.16 25.96 1.27
CA HIS A 84 -8.97 25.53 2.41
C HIS A 84 -10.13 26.50 2.58
N THR A 85 -11.34 25.98 2.56
CA THR A 85 -12.60 26.72 2.71
C THR A 85 -13.34 26.26 3.96
N ILE A 86 -14.31 27.06 4.40
CA ILE A 86 -15.29 26.67 5.42
C ILE A 86 -16.67 26.91 4.84
N GLU A 87 -17.45 25.84 4.75
CA GLU A 87 -18.84 25.84 4.33
C GLU A 87 -19.69 25.27 5.47
N ASP A 88 -20.72 25.99 5.89
CA ASP A 88 -21.58 25.61 7.02
C ASP A 88 -20.84 25.23 8.31
N GLY A 89 -19.68 25.86 8.56
CA GLY A 89 -18.82 25.59 9.72
C GLY A 89 -17.93 24.35 9.60
N ILE A 90 -17.94 23.68 8.46
CA ILE A 90 -17.12 22.49 8.19
C ILE A 90 -15.96 22.87 7.28
N GLY A 91 -14.73 22.47 7.69
CA GLY A 91 -13.53 22.69 6.88
C GLY A 91 -13.54 21.81 5.64
N HIS A 92 -13.25 22.39 4.49
CA HIS A 92 -13.26 21.71 3.20
C HIS A 92 -12.02 22.08 2.38
N PHE A 93 -11.56 21.18 1.50
CA PHE A 93 -10.48 21.41 0.56
C PHE A 93 -10.98 21.36 -0.87
N VAL A 94 -10.58 22.36 -1.67
CA VAL A 94 -10.94 22.47 -3.09
C VAL A 94 -9.70 22.80 -3.92
N VAL A 95 -9.73 22.54 -5.23
CA VAL A 95 -8.64 22.84 -6.15
C VAL A 95 -8.99 24.06 -6.99
N LEU A 96 -8.25 25.15 -6.86
CA LEU A 96 -8.33 26.30 -7.75
C LEU A 96 -7.50 26.00 -9.02
N TYR A 97 -8.18 25.90 -10.16
CA TYR A 97 -7.55 25.60 -11.45
C TYR A 97 -7.18 26.80 -12.29
N GLU A 98 -8.05 27.80 -12.33
CA GLU A 98 -7.88 28.95 -13.20
C GLU A 98 -8.61 30.16 -12.63
N ILE A 99 -8.07 31.35 -12.88
CA ILE A 99 -8.69 32.66 -12.57
C ILE A 99 -8.90 33.37 -13.89
N LYS A 100 -10.13 33.86 -14.13
CA LYS A 100 -10.53 34.60 -15.34
C LYS A 100 -11.23 35.88 -14.96
N GLY A 101 -10.47 36.99 -14.95
CA GLY A 101 -10.97 38.25 -14.39
C GLY A 101 -11.41 38.01 -12.95
N ASP A 102 -12.65 38.35 -12.63
CA ASP A 102 -13.19 38.21 -11.27
C ASP A 102 -13.80 36.81 -10.99
N THR A 103 -13.56 35.81 -11.85
CA THR A 103 -14.12 34.45 -11.68
C THR A 103 -13.05 33.41 -11.42
N TYR A 104 -13.34 32.50 -10.46
CA TYR A 104 -12.46 31.45 -9.98
C TYR A 104 -13.04 30.07 -10.36
N ILE A 105 -12.31 29.30 -11.18
CA ILE A 105 -12.72 27.97 -11.61
C ILE A 105 -12.16 26.95 -10.63
N ILE A 106 -13.05 26.32 -9.88
CA ILE A 106 -12.73 25.45 -8.78
C ILE A 106 -13.18 24.01 -9.06
N GLY A 107 -12.32 23.07 -8.76
CA GLY A 107 -12.65 21.65 -8.67
C GLY A 107 -12.98 21.29 -7.23
N ASP A 108 -14.24 21.09 -6.96
CA ASP A 108 -14.75 20.73 -5.65
C ASP A 108 -15.01 19.22 -5.58
N PRO A 109 -14.37 18.49 -4.66
CA PRO A 109 -14.63 17.07 -4.48
C PRO A 109 -16.08 16.71 -4.12
N ALA A 110 -16.83 17.65 -3.53
CA ALA A 110 -18.23 17.42 -3.18
C ALA A 110 -19.20 17.75 -4.33
N HIS A 111 -18.93 18.83 -5.08
CA HIS A 111 -19.90 19.41 -6.02
C HIS A 111 -19.46 19.34 -7.49
N GLY A 112 -18.19 19.00 -7.78
CA GLY A 112 -17.68 18.98 -9.15
C GLY A 112 -16.97 20.27 -9.54
N ILE A 113 -17.11 20.72 -10.80
CA ILE A 113 -16.56 22.00 -11.23
C ILE A 113 -17.55 23.12 -10.86
N VAL A 114 -17.09 24.03 -10.01
CA VAL A 114 -17.84 25.20 -9.55
C VAL A 114 -17.10 26.46 -9.99
N VAL A 115 -17.85 27.52 -10.25
CA VAL A 115 -17.31 28.84 -10.57
C VAL A 115 -17.82 29.82 -9.53
N TYR A 116 -16.91 30.43 -8.80
CA TYR A 116 -17.20 31.47 -7.82
C TYR A 116 -16.79 32.84 -8.33
N ASP A 117 -17.50 33.87 -7.92
CA ASP A 117 -16.99 35.21 -7.99
C ASP A 117 -16.09 35.55 -6.78
N GLN A 118 -15.51 36.75 -6.78
CA GLN A 118 -14.57 37.14 -5.71
C GLN A 118 -15.27 37.26 -4.35
N GLU A 119 -16.50 37.75 -4.29
CA GLU A 119 -17.24 37.93 -3.03
C GLU A 119 -17.63 36.55 -2.43
N GLU A 120 -18.16 35.66 -3.27
CA GLU A 120 -18.53 34.29 -2.88
C GLU A 120 -17.32 33.53 -2.34
N LEU A 121 -16.20 33.51 -3.09
CA LEU A 121 -15.01 32.81 -2.67
C LEU A 121 -14.39 33.42 -1.40
N THR A 122 -14.35 34.76 -1.29
CA THR A 122 -13.83 35.43 -0.09
C THR A 122 -14.63 35.05 1.15
N SER A 123 -15.94 34.86 1.02
CA SER A 123 -16.81 34.54 2.16
C SER A 123 -16.53 33.17 2.80
N ILE A 124 -16.00 32.21 2.02
CA ILE A 124 -15.74 30.83 2.48
C ILE A 124 -14.24 30.51 2.63
N TYR A 125 -13.36 31.29 1.98
CA TYR A 125 -11.91 31.02 1.97
C TYR A 125 -11.26 31.42 3.29
N THR A 126 -10.41 30.55 3.84
CA THR A 126 -9.75 30.74 5.14
C THR A 126 -8.34 31.33 5.06
N GLU A 127 -7.95 31.86 3.91
CA GLU A 127 -6.61 32.35 3.61
C GLU A 127 -5.50 31.30 3.72
N ASN A 128 -5.85 30.02 3.77
CA ASN A 128 -4.89 28.91 3.77
C ASN A 128 -4.85 28.26 2.39
N VAL A 129 -3.67 28.27 1.78
CA VAL A 129 -3.44 27.71 0.44
C VAL A 129 -2.24 26.79 0.43
N VAL A 130 -2.35 25.67 -0.31
CA VAL A 130 -1.22 24.81 -0.65
C VAL A 130 -0.82 25.09 -2.09
N SER A 131 0.27 25.84 -2.24
CA SER A 131 0.89 26.19 -3.53
C SER A 131 1.78 25.07 -4.02
N ILE A 132 1.79 24.86 -5.34
CA ILE A 132 2.66 23.92 -6.02
C ILE A 132 3.77 24.73 -6.71
N THR A 133 5.01 24.55 -6.27
CA THR A 133 6.13 25.40 -6.69
C THR A 133 7.02 24.74 -7.75
N HIS A 134 7.13 23.44 -7.75
CA HIS A 134 7.94 22.70 -8.71
C HIS A 134 7.45 21.26 -8.86
N ILE A 135 7.63 20.70 -10.05
CA ILE A 135 7.32 19.31 -10.35
C ILE A 135 8.63 18.65 -10.73
N GLY A 136 9.12 17.79 -9.85
CA GLY A 136 10.24 16.91 -10.14
C GLY A 136 9.87 15.85 -11.20
N ARG A 137 10.85 15.12 -11.70
CA ARG A 137 10.55 13.90 -12.45
C ARG A 137 10.00 12.86 -11.48
N TYR A 138 8.70 12.71 -11.47
CA TYR A 138 8.07 11.54 -10.85
C TYR A 138 8.41 10.35 -11.73
N PHE A 139 9.31 9.49 -11.26
CA PHE A 139 9.41 8.17 -11.83
C PHE A 139 8.16 7.45 -11.36
N GLU A 140 7.20 7.27 -12.27
CA GLU A 140 6.06 6.41 -12.06
C GLU A 140 6.63 5.07 -11.56
N TYR A 141 6.54 4.84 -10.26
CA TYR A 141 6.77 3.51 -9.73
C TYR A 141 5.62 2.72 -10.37
N GLU A 142 5.96 1.98 -11.45
CA GLU A 142 4.99 1.15 -12.13
C GLU A 142 4.19 0.45 -11.04
N ASN A 143 2.88 0.69 -11.01
CA ASN A 143 1.96 -0.13 -10.23
C ASN A 143 2.16 -1.56 -10.73
N LYS A 144 3.17 -2.23 -10.19
CA LYS A 144 3.50 -3.59 -10.57
C LYS A 144 2.25 -4.39 -10.30
N THR A 145 1.60 -4.82 -11.35
CA THR A 145 0.48 -5.73 -11.25
C THR A 145 0.91 -6.84 -10.29
N PHE A 146 0.05 -7.25 -9.36
CA PHE A 146 0.33 -8.33 -8.39
C PHE A 146 1.03 -9.53 -9.04
N LYS A 147 0.73 -9.81 -10.32
CA LYS A 147 1.43 -10.83 -11.14
C LYS A 147 2.90 -10.49 -11.41
N GLN A 148 3.25 -9.23 -11.65
CA GLN A 148 4.64 -8.79 -11.88
C GLN A 148 5.43 -8.83 -10.58
N PHE A 149 4.84 -8.39 -9.47
CA PHE A 149 5.39 -8.53 -8.13
C PHE A 149 5.66 -9.99 -7.77
N LEU A 150 4.70 -10.90 -7.99
CA LEU A 150 4.91 -12.35 -7.79
C LEU A 150 6.02 -12.91 -8.68
N LYS A 151 6.14 -12.44 -9.92
CA LYS A 151 7.19 -12.87 -10.85
C LYS A 151 8.58 -12.46 -10.37
N GLU A 152 8.74 -11.26 -9.86
CA GLU A 152 10.01 -10.77 -9.30
C GLU A 152 10.38 -11.51 -8.02
N ILE A 153 9.45 -11.67 -7.10
CA ILE A 153 9.64 -12.47 -5.89
C ILE A 153 10.06 -13.89 -6.25
N LYS A 154 9.36 -14.52 -7.19
CA LYS A 154 9.74 -15.85 -7.68
C LYS A 154 11.15 -15.85 -8.28
N LYS A 155 11.57 -14.81 -9.00
CA LYS A 155 12.91 -14.66 -9.55
C LYS A 155 13.98 -14.50 -8.45
N LEU A 156 13.71 -13.66 -7.45
CA LEU A 156 14.64 -13.39 -6.34
C LEU A 156 14.81 -14.61 -5.43
N TYR A 157 13.71 -15.24 -5.03
CA TYR A 157 13.68 -16.28 -3.99
C TYR A 157 13.48 -17.68 -4.53
N HIS A 158 13.60 -17.92 -5.85
CA HIS A 158 13.31 -19.22 -6.47
C HIS A 158 14.14 -20.38 -5.90
N LYS A 159 15.39 -20.12 -5.45
CA LYS A 159 16.26 -21.13 -4.82
C LYS A 159 15.73 -21.51 -3.44
N ASP A 160 15.31 -20.52 -2.66
CA ASP A 160 14.82 -20.76 -1.30
C ASP A 160 13.42 -21.38 -1.31
N ILE A 161 12.55 -20.94 -2.21
CA ILE A 161 11.23 -21.56 -2.45
C ILE A 161 11.38 -23.02 -2.87
N ARG A 162 12.31 -23.35 -3.76
CA ARG A 162 12.57 -24.74 -4.16
C ARG A 162 13.08 -25.59 -3.00
N LYS A 163 14.00 -25.05 -2.17
CA LYS A 163 14.48 -25.74 -0.97
C LYS A 163 13.35 -25.98 0.03
N LEU A 164 12.49 -25.00 0.29
CA LEU A 164 11.32 -25.18 1.15
C LEU A 164 10.36 -26.24 0.60
N GLY A 165 10.11 -26.24 -0.71
CA GLY A 165 9.32 -27.29 -1.37
C GLY A 165 9.94 -28.67 -1.22
N SER A 166 11.26 -28.79 -1.39
CA SER A 166 11.99 -30.05 -1.17
C SER A 166 11.86 -30.53 0.27
N TYR A 167 12.04 -29.66 1.28
CA TYR A 167 11.84 -30.06 2.68
C TYR A 167 10.42 -30.53 2.95
N THR A 168 9.42 -29.85 2.39
CA THR A 168 8.02 -30.26 2.54
C THR A 168 7.78 -31.65 1.93
N PHE A 169 8.32 -31.90 0.74
CA PHE A 169 8.22 -33.20 0.08
C PHE A 169 8.83 -34.32 0.93
N PHE A 170 10.05 -34.11 1.44
CA PHE A 170 10.70 -35.14 2.29
C PHE A 170 9.95 -35.36 3.61
N ILE A 171 9.44 -34.31 4.25
CA ILE A 171 8.63 -34.44 5.47
C ILE A 171 7.39 -35.28 5.20
N THR A 172 6.71 -35.03 4.07
CA THR A 172 5.50 -35.78 3.69
C THR A 172 5.83 -37.24 3.39
N LEU A 173 6.92 -37.48 2.63
CA LEU A 173 7.39 -38.83 2.32
C LEU A 173 7.75 -39.61 3.58
N PHE A 174 8.53 -39.01 4.49
CA PHE A 174 8.86 -39.65 5.78
C PHE A 174 7.63 -39.91 6.63
N SER A 175 6.65 -38.99 6.66
CA SER A 175 5.40 -39.23 7.38
C SER A 175 4.62 -40.41 6.82
N TYR A 176 4.60 -40.54 5.49
CA TYR A 176 3.96 -41.68 4.83
C TYR A 176 4.67 -43.03 5.15
N VAL A 177 6.01 -43.06 5.07
CA VAL A 177 6.81 -44.23 5.41
C VAL A 177 6.61 -44.64 6.88
N LEU A 178 6.61 -43.65 7.80
CA LEU A 178 6.33 -43.92 9.21
C LEU A 178 4.95 -44.51 9.42
N SER A 179 3.94 -44.06 8.69
CA SER A 179 2.58 -44.58 8.74
C SER A 179 2.52 -46.06 8.28
N LEU A 180 3.24 -46.39 7.20
CA LEU A 180 3.32 -47.77 6.71
C LEU A 180 4.03 -48.69 7.70
N ILE A 181 5.14 -48.23 8.30
CA ILE A 181 5.87 -48.97 9.32
C ILE A 181 4.96 -49.24 10.54
N TYR A 182 4.21 -48.22 10.96
CA TYR A 182 3.27 -48.36 12.08
C TYR A 182 2.15 -49.34 11.78
N ALA A 183 1.55 -49.29 10.59
CA ALA A 183 0.55 -50.25 10.16
C ALA A 183 1.11 -51.70 10.15
N SER A 184 2.32 -51.88 9.60
CA SER A 184 3.01 -53.19 9.60
C SER A 184 3.30 -53.70 11.00
N LEU A 185 3.71 -52.82 11.93
CA LEU A 185 3.93 -53.20 13.35
C LEU A 185 2.66 -53.74 13.99
N ILE A 186 1.50 -53.12 13.76
CA ILE A 186 0.21 -53.57 14.28
C ILE A 186 -0.12 -54.95 13.74
N ASP A 187 0.09 -55.23 12.47
CA ASP A 187 -0.19 -56.53 11.86
C ASP A 187 0.77 -57.62 12.35
N TYR A 188 2.05 -57.25 12.52
CA TYR A 188 3.05 -58.17 13.11
C TYR A 188 2.76 -58.54 14.58
N MET A 189 2.18 -57.60 15.37
CA MET A 189 1.78 -57.88 16.75
C MET A 189 0.66 -58.92 16.84
N LYS A 190 -0.14 -59.11 15.80
CA LYS A 190 -1.19 -60.15 15.73
C LYS A 190 -0.64 -61.58 15.48
N VAL A 191 0.57 -61.66 14.94
CA VAL A 191 1.27 -62.95 14.65
C VAL A 191 2.38 -63.05 15.68
N LYS A 192 2.62 -64.31 16.25
CA LYS A 192 3.69 -64.55 17.24
C LYS A 192 5.08 -64.27 16.65
N THR A 193 5.48 -62.98 16.56
CA THR A 193 6.78 -62.56 16.03
C THR A 193 7.85 -62.51 17.12
N PRO A 194 9.13 -62.88 16.82
CA PRO A 194 10.23 -62.68 17.74
C PRO A 194 10.36 -61.26 18.22
N ILE A 195 10.53 -61.09 19.54
CA ILE A 195 10.63 -59.73 20.16
C ILE A 195 11.76 -58.88 19.56
N VAL A 196 12.81 -59.51 19.04
CA VAL A 196 13.96 -58.88 18.38
C VAL A 196 13.53 -58.10 17.10
N VAL A 197 12.62 -58.65 16.30
CA VAL A 197 12.12 -57.98 15.11
C VAL A 197 11.33 -56.73 15.45
N LEU A 198 10.50 -56.81 16.50
CA LEU A 198 9.75 -55.64 17.00
C LEU A 198 10.69 -54.54 17.51
N MET A 199 11.78 -54.88 18.20
CA MET A 199 12.79 -53.94 18.67
C MET A 199 13.50 -53.22 17.49
N ILE A 200 13.90 -53.97 16.45
CA ILE A 200 14.56 -53.42 15.27
C ILE A 200 13.64 -52.44 14.53
N VAL A 201 12.39 -52.83 14.29
CA VAL A 201 11.42 -51.98 13.56
C VAL A 201 11.04 -50.74 14.37
N SER A 202 10.87 -50.90 15.70
CA SER A 202 10.63 -49.73 16.58
C SER A 202 11.83 -48.78 16.62
N GLY A 203 13.05 -49.31 16.64
CA GLY A 203 14.27 -48.50 16.56
C GLY A 203 14.38 -47.72 15.24
N ALA A 204 14.10 -48.39 14.12
CA ALA A 204 14.05 -47.71 12.80
C ALA A 204 12.98 -46.59 12.75
N TYR A 205 11.79 -46.88 13.29
CA TYR A 205 10.72 -45.88 13.40
C TYR A 205 11.17 -44.64 14.18
N PHE A 206 11.83 -44.83 15.31
CA PHE A 206 12.34 -43.77 16.16
C PHE A 206 13.40 -42.93 15.44
N ILE A 207 14.36 -43.55 14.76
CA ILE A 207 15.42 -42.86 14.00
C ILE A 207 14.82 -42.04 12.88
N ILE A 208 13.89 -42.57 12.10
CA ILE A 208 13.21 -41.85 11.02
C ILE A 208 12.42 -40.63 11.60
N GLY A 209 11.78 -40.84 12.75
CA GLY A 209 11.09 -39.77 13.48
C GLY A 209 12.01 -38.60 13.86
N LEU A 210 13.21 -38.92 14.39
CA LEU A 210 14.21 -37.89 14.72
C LEU A 210 14.71 -37.13 13.49
N ILE A 211 14.95 -37.81 12.38
CA ILE A 211 15.35 -37.19 11.12
C ILE A 211 14.25 -36.25 10.64
N LYS A 212 12.96 -36.67 10.68
CA LYS A 212 11.82 -35.82 10.31
C LYS A 212 11.78 -34.53 11.13
N ILE A 213 11.92 -34.62 12.46
CA ILE A 213 11.92 -33.47 13.37
C ILE A 213 13.07 -32.51 13.02
N GLY A 214 14.26 -33.02 12.69
CA GLY A 214 15.40 -32.21 12.28
C GLY A 214 15.11 -31.40 10.98
N ILE A 215 14.47 -32.05 10.00
CA ILE A 215 14.07 -31.43 8.75
C ILE A 215 12.98 -30.37 8.99
N GLU A 216 11.98 -30.66 9.85
CA GLU A 216 10.92 -29.72 10.21
C GLU A 216 11.47 -28.44 10.86
N LYS A 217 12.36 -28.57 11.84
CA LYS A 217 13.03 -27.40 12.46
C LYS A 217 13.83 -26.58 11.45
N THR A 218 14.51 -27.23 10.53
CA THR A 218 15.29 -26.55 9.47
C THR A 218 14.38 -25.80 8.51
N LYS A 219 13.24 -26.42 8.14
CA LYS A 219 12.20 -25.80 7.31
C LYS A 219 11.61 -24.57 7.99
N GLU A 220 11.22 -24.70 9.27
CA GLU A 220 10.63 -23.64 10.06
C GLU A 220 11.56 -22.41 10.16
N LYS A 221 12.84 -22.63 10.51
CA LYS A 221 13.85 -21.57 10.57
C LYS A 221 14.01 -20.84 9.23
N LYS A 222 14.04 -21.58 8.11
CA LYS A 222 14.14 -20.99 6.77
C LYS A 222 12.86 -20.27 6.35
N SER A 223 11.70 -20.79 6.72
CA SER A 223 10.41 -20.14 6.47
C SER A 223 10.33 -18.79 7.17
N ILE A 224 10.70 -18.72 8.45
CA ILE A 224 10.73 -17.47 9.22
C ILE A 224 11.69 -16.44 8.59
N LEU A 225 12.88 -16.86 8.16
CA LEU A 225 13.83 -15.97 7.50
C LEU A 225 13.27 -15.43 6.18
N LEU A 226 12.61 -16.28 5.40
CA LEU A 226 11.99 -15.86 4.15
C LEU A 226 10.82 -14.90 4.39
N THR A 227 9.95 -15.17 5.36
CA THR A 227 8.85 -14.27 5.74
C THR A 227 9.38 -12.89 6.17
N ARG A 228 10.40 -12.85 7.02
CA ARG A 228 11.04 -11.57 7.41
C ARG A 228 11.65 -10.81 6.24
N ALA A 229 12.23 -11.51 5.27
CA ALA A 229 12.75 -10.89 4.05
C ALA A 229 11.62 -10.31 3.19
N PHE A 230 10.49 -11.02 3.06
CA PHE A 230 9.29 -10.52 2.40
C PHE A 230 8.71 -9.30 3.10
N ASP A 231 8.55 -9.35 4.43
CA ASP A 231 8.00 -8.24 5.22
C ASP A 231 8.88 -7.00 5.07
N LYS A 232 10.21 -7.17 5.11
CA LYS A 232 11.16 -6.08 4.91
C LYS A 232 11.01 -5.45 3.52
N GLU A 233 10.93 -6.25 2.46
CA GLU A 233 10.81 -5.78 1.09
C GLU A 233 9.43 -5.15 0.83
N PHE A 234 8.38 -5.72 1.43
CA PHE A 234 7.03 -5.17 1.37
C PHE A 234 6.92 -3.83 2.11
N VAL A 235 7.56 -3.68 3.26
CA VAL A 235 7.61 -2.42 4.01
C VAL A 235 8.43 -1.37 3.24
N TYR A 236 9.58 -1.72 2.65
CA TYR A 236 10.36 -0.78 1.84
C TYR A 236 9.59 -0.33 0.59
N THR A 237 8.87 -1.22 -0.09
CA THR A 237 8.01 -0.87 -1.25
C THR A 237 6.75 -0.09 -0.84
N SER A 238 6.38 -0.10 0.43
CA SER A 238 5.21 0.62 0.95
C SER A 238 5.56 1.98 1.55
N ILE A 239 6.83 2.26 1.82
CA ILE A 239 7.33 3.49 2.47
C ILE A 239 8.11 4.38 1.47
N SER A 240 8.59 3.82 0.36
CA SER A 240 9.20 4.55 -0.77
C SER A 240 8.16 4.96 -1.79
#